data_7adc589f4c8696d069b298fbd0dd08a1
#
_entry.id   7adc589f4c8696d069b298fbd0dd08a1
#
_cell.length_a   1.000
_cell.length_b   1.000
_cell.length_c   1.000
_cell.angle_alpha   90.00
_cell.angle_beta   90.00
_cell.angle_gamma   90.00
#
_symmetry.space_group_name_H-M   'P 1'
#
loop_
_entity.id
_entity.type
_entity.pdbx_description
1 polymer ?
#
loop_
_entity_poly.entity_id
_entity_poly.type
_entity_poly.pdbx_seq_one_letter_code
_entity_poly.pdbx_strand_id
1 'polypeptide(L)'
;MTRLFLSFILIFAAGFAGAQTFPTKTVTVIIGVAPGGTLDTLARQIAAGLSPILKQPVVVENVTGAAGLVGFQRLMKSEPDGHTLNFSNMSLLIIPHMHPKGGFDPLRDLAPVAGVATVPMVMAVSNKSGIKDLPSLIAHMRRNPGKVNLGNGGPGTTAHLSQALFLNIVKADAQLIQYRGTGPVLADVMSGVIDGIIDQTVTLMPLHTSKRAHAIAVSTPRRIAQMPDVPTFAEGGVPEFDLRIWNGFLAPKGTPRPVLERLAAAISQVIDSPEYKERVEK
;
A
#
# COMPACT_ATOMS: atom_id res chain seq x y z
N MET A 1 -16.97 13.31 -65.06
CA MET A 1 -17.64 13.73 -63.79
C MET A 1 -17.78 12.60 -62.78
N THR A 2 -17.97 11.38 -63.17
CA THR A 2 -18.19 10.21 -62.24
C THR A 2 -16.97 9.81 -61.39
N ARG A 3 -15.77 10.05 -61.81
CA ARG A 3 -14.53 9.69 -61.05
C ARG A 3 -14.18 10.65 -59.90
N LEU A 4 -14.60 11.89 -59.97
CA LEU A 4 -14.39 12.88 -58.88
C LEU A 4 -15.34 12.67 -57.71
N PHE A 5 -16.52 12.10 -57.93
CA PHE A 5 -17.49 11.83 -56.88
C PHE A 5 -17.09 10.62 -55.99
N LEU A 6 -16.41 9.60 -56.58
CA LEU A 6 -15.95 8.45 -55.81
C LEU A 6 -14.81 8.79 -54.85
N SER A 7 -13.92 9.73 -55.24
CA SER A 7 -12.80 10.17 -54.38
C SER A 7 -13.25 10.98 -53.15
N PHE A 8 -14.38 11.68 -53.24
CA PHE A 8 -14.92 12.49 -52.13
C PHE A 8 -15.60 11.62 -51.06
N ILE A 9 -16.17 10.49 -51.45
CA ILE A 9 -16.81 9.53 -50.53
C ILE A 9 -15.77 8.74 -49.70
N LEU A 10 -14.61 8.44 -50.29
CA LEU A 10 -13.55 7.76 -49.57
C LEU A 10 -12.86 8.60 -48.48
N ILE A 11 -12.83 9.92 -48.60
CA ILE A 11 -12.26 10.84 -47.61
C ILE A 11 -13.18 11.01 -46.41
N PHE A 12 -14.51 10.89 -46.59
CA PHE A 12 -15.46 11.02 -45.50
C PHE A 12 -15.61 9.73 -44.64
N ALA A 13 -15.22 8.56 -45.16
CA ALA A 13 -15.24 7.30 -44.44
C ALA A 13 -14.06 7.10 -43.47
N ALA A 14 -12.99 7.88 -43.63
CA ALA A 14 -11.82 7.82 -42.75
C ALA A 14 -12.01 8.56 -41.38
N GLY A 15 -13.12 9.28 -41.21
CA GLY A 15 -13.38 10.12 -40.02
C GLY A 15 -14.03 9.44 -38.83
N PHE A 16 -14.45 8.16 -38.92
CA PHE A 16 -15.05 7.40 -37.83
C PHE A 16 -14.22 6.19 -37.39
N ALA A 17 -12.91 6.32 -37.36
CA ALA A 17 -12.14 5.48 -36.45
C ALA A 17 -12.51 5.93 -35.02
N GLY A 18 -13.62 5.43 -34.49
CA GLY A 18 -14.06 5.70 -33.13
C GLY A 18 -12.88 5.40 -32.21
N ALA A 19 -12.35 6.45 -31.59
CA ALA A 19 -11.33 6.28 -30.58
C ALA A 19 -11.85 5.23 -29.60
N GLN A 20 -11.24 4.05 -29.58
CA GLN A 20 -11.60 2.99 -28.66
C GLN A 20 -11.55 3.58 -27.25
N THR A 21 -12.71 3.64 -26.60
CA THR A 21 -12.82 4.23 -25.27
C THR A 21 -12.02 3.36 -24.28
N PHE A 22 -10.99 3.93 -23.71
CA PHE A 22 -10.22 3.28 -22.63
C PHE A 22 -11.13 2.90 -21.44
N PRO A 23 -10.95 1.70 -20.84
CA PRO A 23 -10.05 0.60 -21.20
C PRO A 23 -10.68 -0.35 -22.25
N THR A 24 -9.83 -0.95 -23.10
CA THR A 24 -10.24 -1.89 -24.15
C THR A 24 -9.94 -3.35 -23.83
N LYS A 25 -9.17 -3.59 -22.77
CA LYS A 25 -8.73 -4.92 -22.28
C LYS A 25 -8.58 -4.89 -20.76
N THR A 26 -8.27 -6.03 -20.16
CA THR A 26 -7.99 -6.17 -18.74
C THR A 26 -6.99 -5.12 -18.24
N VAL A 27 -7.29 -4.50 -17.10
CA VAL A 27 -6.36 -3.62 -16.38
C VAL A 27 -5.65 -4.42 -15.31
N THR A 28 -4.32 -4.43 -15.34
CA THR A 28 -3.48 -5.12 -14.37
C THR A 28 -2.94 -4.14 -13.35
N VAL A 29 -3.11 -4.43 -12.07
CA VAL A 29 -2.55 -3.66 -10.94
C VAL A 29 -1.42 -4.46 -10.33
N ILE A 30 -0.19 -4.01 -10.53
CA ILE A 30 1.01 -4.61 -9.94
C ILE A 30 1.18 -4.08 -8.51
N ILE A 31 1.45 -4.98 -7.56
CA ILE A 31 1.89 -4.64 -6.21
C ILE A 31 3.22 -5.34 -5.90
N GLY A 32 4.17 -4.57 -5.33
CA GLY A 32 5.54 -5.04 -5.09
C GLY A 32 5.74 -5.89 -3.84
N VAL A 33 4.65 -6.31 -3.17
CA VAL A 33 4.66 -7.05 -1.91
C VAL A 33 3.91 -8.38 -2.02
N ALA A 34 4.17 -9.30 -1.09
CA ALA A 34 3.43 -10.56 -1.00
C ALA A 34 1.97 -10.34 -0.57
N PRO A 35 1.08 -11.31 -0.86
CA PRO A 35 -0.32 -11.25 -0.46
C PRO A 35 -0.51 -11.11 1.06
N GLY A 36 -1.66 -10.52 1.47
CA GLY A 36 -2.12 -10.46 2.87
C GLY A 36 -1.70 -9.23 3.67
N GLY A 37 -0.92 -8.30 3.08
CA GLY A 37 -0.63 -6.99 3.70
C GLY A 37 -1.59 -5.89 3.23
N THR A 38 -1.42 -4.67 3.78
CA THR A 38 -2.28 -3.51 3.48
C THR A 38 -2.39 -3.21 1.98
N LEU A 39 -1.27 -3.20 1.25
CA LEU A 39 -1.30 -2.94 -0.21
C LEU A 39 -2.12 -3.99 -0.96
N ASP A 40 -1.99 -5.27 -0.61
CA ASP A 40 -2.75 -6.35 -1.26
C ASP A 40 -4.25 -6.21 -0.96
N THR A 41 -4.60 -5.98 0.29
CA THR A 41 -5.99 -5.82 0.74
C THR A 41 -6.66 -4.64 0.05
N LEU A 42 -6.05 -3.45 0.10
CA LEU A 42 -6.62 -2.24 -0.51
C LEU A 42 -6.69 -2.36 -2.04
N ALA A 43 -5.63 -2.86 -2.70
CA ALA A 43 -5.63 -3.03 -4.15
C ALA A 43 -6.76 -3.94 -4.63
N ARG A 44 -7.00 -5.08 -3.95
CA ARG A 44 -8.07 -6.02 -4.31
C ARG A 44 -9.47 -5.44 -4.07
N GLN A 45 -9.65 -4.72 -2.97
CA GLN A 45 -10.93 -4.05 -2.68
C GLN A 45 -11.27 -3.02 -3.76
N ILE A 46 -10.28 -2.20 -4.16
CA ILE A 46 -10.47 -1.19 -5.19
C ILE A 46 -10.63 -1.82 -6.57
N ALA A 47 -9.84 -2.84 -6.92
CA ALA A 47 -9.96 -3.56 -8.19
C ALA A 47 -11.36 -4.17 -8.38
N ALA A 48 -11.95 -4.73 -7.32
CA ALA A 48 -13.31 -5.23 -7.35
C ALA A 48 -14.35 -4.14 -7.68
N GLY A 49 -14.19 -2.93 -7.10
CA GLY A 49 -15.05 -1.79 -7.40
C GLY A 49 -14.81 -1.17 -8.78
N LEU A 50 -13.55 -1.20 -9.27
CA LEU A 50 -13.21 -0.65 -10.58
C LEU A 50 -13.74 -1.48 -11.74
N SER A 51 -13.78 -2.81 -11.62
CA SER A 51 -14.17 -3.70 -12.71
C SER A 51 -15.55 -3.34 -13.34
N PRO A 52 -16.63 -3.14 -12.56
CA PRO A 52 -17.92 -2.73 -13.12
C PRO A 52 -17.92 -1.31 -13.70
N ILE A 53 -17.19 -0.36 -13.10
CA ILE A 53 -17.10 1.03 -13.56
C ILE A 53 -16.37 1.14 -14.90
N LEU A 54 -15.27 0.39 -15.02
CA LEU A 54 -14.44 0.37 -16.23
C LEU A 54 -14.98 -0.59 -17.30
N LYS A 55 -15.96 -1.45 -16.97
CA LYS A 55 -16.50 -2.50 -17.85
C LYS A 55 -15.43 -3.42 -18.43
N GLN A 56 -14.33 -3.59 -17.70
CA GLN A 56 -13.21 -4.49 -18.00
C GLN A 56 -12.71 -5.12 -16.69
N PRO A 57 -12.21 -6.36 -16.73
CA PRO A 57 -11.60 -6.96 -15.56
C PRO A 57 -10.44 -6.11 -15.03
N VAL A 58 -10.38 -5.90 -13.72
CA VAL A 58 -9.24 -5.31 -13.03
C VAL A 58 -8.64 -6.38 -12.12
N VAL A 59 -7.40 -6.79 -12.40
CA VAL A 59 -6.73 -7.88 -11.70
C VAL A 59 -5.51 -7.39 -10.94
N VAL A 60 -5.26 -7.98 -9.76
CA VAL A 60 -4.11 -7.64 -8.92
C VAL A 60 -3.07 -8.74 -9.03
N GLU A 61 -1.83 -8.35 -9.34
CA GLU A 61 -0.67 -9.24 -9.41
C GLU A 61 0.38 -8.85 -8.37
N ASN A 62 0.81 -9.83 -7.56
CA ASN A 62 1.89 -9.66 -6.60
C ASN A 62 3.24 -9.97 -7.29
N VAL A 63 4.03 -8.92 -7.57
CA VAL A 63 5.35 -9.03 -8.22
C VAL A 63 6.41 -8.60 -7.21
N THR A 64 6.81 -9.54 -6.37
CA THR A 64 7.73 -9.31 -5.24
C THR A 64 9.18 -9.31 -5.66
N GLY A 65 10.05 -8.71 -4.85
CA GLY A 65 11.51 -8.75 -5.00
C GLY A 65 12.16 -7.37 -4.88
N ALA A 66 13.34 -7.33 -4.27
CA ALA A 66 14.16 -6.13 -4.09
C ALA A 66 13.35 -4.92 -3.56
N ALA A 67 12.63 -5.10 -2.44
CA ALA A 67 11.76 -4.07 -1.84
C ALA A 67 10.66 -3.54 -2.78
N GLY A 68 10.24 -4.32 -3.79
CA GLY A 68 9.25 -3.91 -4.79
C GLY A 68 9.85 -3.40 -6.11
N LEU A 69 11.17 -3.24 -6.21
CA LEU A 69 11.85 -2.79 -7.43
C LEU A 69 11.48 -3.65 -8.65
N VAL A 70 11.36 -4.98 -8.48
CA VAL A 70 10.99 -5.88 -9.59
C VAL A 70 9.62 -5.53 -10.16
N GLY A 71 8.64 -5.21 -9.29
CA GLY A 71 7.31 -4.76 -9.71
C GLY A 71 7.37 -3.43 -10.48
N PHE A 72 8.17 -2.46 -10.03
CA PHE A 72 8.36 -1.19 -10.74
C PHE A 72 9.09 -1.38 -12.06
N GLN A 73 10.11 -2.23 -12.12
CA GLN A 73 10.79 -2.54 -13.39
C GLN A 73 9.84 -3.19 -14.41
N ARG A 74 8.89 -4.01 -13.96
CA ARG A 74 7.85 -4.56 -14.84
C ARG A 74 6.88 -3.46 -15.30
N LEU A 75 6.47 -2.56 -14.41
CA LEU A 75 5.64 -1.40 -14.77
C LEU A 75 6.31 -0.52 -15.82
N MET A 76 7.58 -0.16 -15.62
CA MET A 76 8.34 0.67 -16.56
C MET A 76 8.49 0.06 -17.97
N LYS A 77 8.44 -1.27 -18.07
CA LYS A 77 8.50 -2.00 -19.34
C LYS A 77 7.14 -2.19 -20.01
N SER A 78 6.05 -1.86 -19.32
CA SER A 78 4.71 -1.94 -19.89
C SER A 78 4.40 -0.75 -20.78
N GLU A 79 3.46 -0.94 -21.71
CA GLU A 79 2.95 0.16 -22.54
C GLU A 79 2.32 1.25 -21.66
N PRO A 80 2.60 2.55 -21.92
CA PRO A 80 2.02 3.65 -21.18
C PRO A 80 0.59 3.95 -21.66
N ASP A 81 -0.26 2.92 -21.76
CA ASP A 81 -1.63 2.97 -22.27
C ASP A 81 -2.70 2.94 -21.15
N GLY A 82 -2.28 2.84 -19.89
CA GLY A 82 -3.15 2.79 -18.72
C GLY A 82 -3.66 1.39 -18.34
N HIS A 83 -3.38 0.33 -19.12
CA HIS A 83 -3.81 -1.02 -18.79
C HIS A 83 -2.88 -1.73 -17.80
N THR A 84 -1.72 -1.16 -17.49
CA THR A 84 -0.85 -1.63 -16.40
C THR A 84 -0.62 -0.49 -15.41
N LEU A 85 -0.99 -0.72 -14.17
CA LEU A 85 -0.84 0.23 -13.06
C LEU A 85 0.01 -0.40 -11.97
N ASN A 86 0.54 0.41 -11.09
CA ASN A 86 1.09 -0.03 -9.81
C ASN A 86 0.27 0.58 -8.67
N PHE A 87 0.04 -0.19 -7.61
CA PHE A 87 -0.48 0.33 -6.36
C PHE A 87 0.62 0.24 -5.31
N SER A 88 1.00 1.36 -4.75
CA SER A 88 2.12 1.48 -3.84
C SER A 88 1.88 2.52 -2.75
N ASN A 89 2.89 2.73 -1.94
CA ASN A 89 2.91 3.71 -0.87
C ASN A 89 4.27 4.41 -0.82
N MET A 90 4.51 5.22 0.23
CA MET A 90 5.74 6.00 0.37
C MET A 90 7.04 5.17 0.35
N SER A 91 6.99 3.84 0.55
CA SER A 91 8.18 2.99 0.50
C SER A 91 8.89 3.01 -0.87
N LEU A 92 8.16 3.35 -1.96
CA LEU A 92 8.75 3.52 -3.29
C LEU A 92 9.89 4.55 -3.32
N LEU A 93 9.85 5.57 -2.44
CA LEU A 93 10.88 6.61 -2.37
C LEU A 93 12.21 6.09 -1.78
N ILE A 94 12.18 4.98 -1.07
CA ILE A 94 13.37 4.35 -0.46
C ILE A 94 14.08 3.42 -1.45
N ILE A 95 13.38 2.90 -2.43
CA ILE A 95 13.93 1.93 -3.40
C ILE A 95 15.21 2.44 -4.10
N PRO A 96 15.31 3.69 -4.60
CA PRO A 96 16.54 4.19 -5.20
C PRO A 96 17.73 4.21 -4.25
N HIS A 97 17.48 4.46 -2.96
CA HIS A 97 18.52 4.47 -1.93
C HIS A 97 18.99 3.06 -1.56
N MET A 98 18.08 2.08 -1.53
CA MET A 98 18.41 0.67 -1.28
C MET A 98 19.07 0.01 -2.49
N HIS A 99 18.69 0.42 -3.69
CA HIS A 99 19.12 -0.17 -4.96
C HIS A 99 19.59 0.91 -5.94
N PRO A 100 20.70 1.63 -5.65
CA PRO A 100 21.14 2.78 -6.46
C PRO A 100 21.50 2.40 -7.91
N LYS A 101 21.84 1.13 -8.16
CA LYS A 101 22.11 0.59 -9.50
C LYS A 101 20.84 -0.01 -10.16
N GLY A 102 19.69 0.07 -9.53
CA GLY A 102 18.44 -0.52 -10.02
C GLY A 102 17.79 0.24 -11.17
N GLY A 103 18.28 1.44 -11.50
CA GLY A 103 17.82 2.25 -12.63
C GLY A 103 16.43 2.86 -12.45
N PHE A 104 15.83 2.79 -11.25
CA PHE A 104 14.52 3.30 -10.92
C PHE A 104 14.60 4.67 -10.24
N ASP A 105 13.81 5.61 -10.76
CA ASP A 105 13.59 6.94 -10.17
C ASP A 105 12.08 7.24 -10.21
N PRO A 106 11.40 7.32 -9.08
CA PRO A 106 9.94 7.50 -9.04
C PRO A 106 9.46 8.80 -9.68
N LEU A 107 10.26 9.87 -9.66
CA LEU A 107 9.89 11.16 -10.26
C LEU A 107 10.04 11.16 -11.78
N ARG A 108 11.02 10.43 -12.29
CA ARG A 108 11.28 10.30 -13.72
C ARG A 108 10.37 9.26 -14.37
N ASP A 109 10.15 8.12 -13.72
CA ASP A 109 9.65 6.90 -14.35
C ASP A 109 8.14 6.69 -14.16
N LEU A 110 7.52 7.42 -13.22
CA LEU A 110 6.13 7.22 -12.86
C LEU A 110 5.27 8.47 -13.14
N ALA A 111 3.99 8.22 -13.40
CA ALA A 111 2.93 9.22 -13.43
C ALA A 111 1.94 8.92 -12.29
N PRO A 112 1.66 9.85 -11.36
CA PRO A 112 0.63 9.65 -10.34
C PRO A 112 -0.76 9.61 -10.99
N VAL A 113 -1.61 8.68 -10.51
CA VAL A 113 -2.99 8.52 -10.97
C VAL A 113 -3.95 9.05 -9.90
N ALA A 114 -3.96 8.42 -8.73
CA ALA A 114 -4.84 8.80 -7.63
C ALA A 114 -4.27 8.36 -6.27
N GLY A 115 -4.37 9.23 -5.27
CA GLY A 115 -4.26 8.85 -3.88
C GLY A 115 -5.55 8.14 -3.44
N VAL A 116 -5.41 7.12 -2.59
CA VAL A 116 -6.54 6.31 -2.13
C VAL A 116 -6.82 6.53 -0.66
N ALA A 117 -5.80 6.38 0.17
CA ALA A 117 -5.94 6.49 1.62
C ALA A 117 -4.63 6.95 2.25
N THR A 118 -4.76 7.65 3.37
CA THR A 118 -3.67 7.86 4.31
C THR A 118 -3.98 7.04 5.55
N VAL A 119 -3.17 6.01 5.80
CA VAL A 119 -3.43 4.98 6.82
C VAL A 119 -2.47 5.14 7.98
N PRO A 120 -2.95 5.24 9.23
CA PRO A 120 -2.10 5.25 10.42
C PRO A 120 -1.35 3.95 10.63
N MET A 121 -0.21 4.02 11.34
CA MET A 121 0.50 2.85 11.84
C MET A 121 -0.02 2.46 13.23
N VAL A 122 0.03 1.18 13.51
CA VAL A 122 -0.32 0.60 14.81
C VAL A 122 0.86 -0.23 15.29
N MET A 123 1.21 -0.12 16.57
CA MET A 123 2.04 -1.09 17.27
C MET A 123 1.12 -2.13 17.89
N ALA A 124 1.29 -3.38 17.49
CA ALA A 124 0.61 -4.50 18.10
C ALA A 124 1.62 -5.52 18.64
N VAL A 125 1.27 -6.14 19.77
CA VAL A 125 2.09 -7.16 20.42
C VAL A 125 1.34 -8.48 20.51
N SER A 126 2.08 -9.58 20.58
CA SER A 126 1.52 -10.89 20.85
C SER A 126 0.89 -10.93 22.25
N ASN A 127 -0.25 -11.57 22.37
CA ASN A 127 -0.89 -11.83 23.66
C ASN A 127 0.01 -12.68 24.61
N LYS A 128 1.00 -13.37 24.05
CA LYS A 128 1.96 -14.20 24.81
C LYS A 128 3.22 -13.44 25.25
N SER A 129 3.42 -12.20 24.75
CA SER A 129 4.60 -11.39 25.09
C SER A 129 4.62 -10.89 26.54
N GLY A 130 3.49 -10.86 27.21
CA GLY A 130 3.32 -10.24 28.53
C GLY A 130 3.38 -8.71 28.53
N ILE A 131 3.54 -8.07 27.37
CA ILE A 131 3.58 -6.61 27.19
C ILE A 131 2.14 -6.09 27.14
N LYS A 132 1.83 -5.08 27.96
CA LYS A 132 0.48 -4.56 28.12
C LYS A 132 0.24 -3.20 27.42
N ASP A 133 1.30 -2.41 27.29
CA ASP A 133 1.24 -1.03 26.78
C ASP A 133 2.59 -0.60 26.20
N LEU A 134 2.60 0.56 25.56
CA LEU A 134 3.82 1.10 24.92
C LEU A 134 4.93 1.43 25.95
N PRO A 135 4.65 2.06 27.10
CA PRO A 135 5.68 2.27 28.12
C PRO A 135 6.33 0.97 28.61
N SER A 136 5.55 -0.10 28.84
CA SER A 136 6.09 -1.39 29.29
C SER A 136 6.94 -2.06 28.20
N LEU A 137 6.57 -1.95 26.93
CA LEU A 137 7.40 -2.40 25.80
C LEU A 137 8.75 -1.67 25.78
N ILE A 138 8.73 -0.33 25.86
CA ILE A 138 9.98 0.48 25.86
C ILE A 138 10.85 0.14 27.05
N ALA A 139 10.27 0.02 28.25
CA ALA A 139 11.00 -0.37 29.46
C ALA A 139 11.56 -1.80 29.35
N HIS A 140 10.83 -2.71 28.71
CA HIS A 140 11.30 -4.08 28.48
C HIS A 140 12.51 -4.11 27.53
N MET A 141 12.43 -3.38 26.39
CA MET A 141 13.54 -3.28 25.43
C MET A 141 14.80 -2.67 26.07
N ARG A 142 14.65 -1.62 26.89
CA ARG A 142 15.79 -0.98 27.57
C ARG A 142 16.47 -1.88 28.60
N ARG A 143 15.68 -2.71 29.31
CA ARG A 143 16.22 -3.69 30.28
C ARG A 143 16.83 -4.92 29.61
N ASN A 144 16.37 -5.25 28.41
CA ASN A 144 16.77 -6.44 27.67
C ASN A 144 17.10 -6.08 26.20
N PRO A 145 18.22 -5.33 25.96
CA PRO A 145 18.56 -4.89 24.62
C PRO A 145 18.66 -6.07 23.63
N GLY A 146 18.04 -5.93 22.46
CA GLY A 146 18.06 -6.93 21.41
C GLY A 146 17.30 -8.23 21.70
N LYS A 147 16.47 -8.30 22.77
CA LYS A 147 15.70 -9.51 23.10
C LYS A 147 14.26 -9.48 22.60
N VAL A 148 13.74 -8.30 22.27
CA VAL A 148 12.42 -8.16 21.67
C VAL A 148 12.52 -8.41 20.16
N ASN A 149 11.64 -9.26 19.63
CA ASN A 149 11.57 -9.60 18.22
C ASN A 149 10.38 -8.87 17.56
N LEU A 150 10.65 -7.91 16.68
CA LEU A 150 9.64 -7.20 15.91
C LEU A 150 9.67 -7.70 14.45
N GLY A 151 8.55 -8.29 14.02
CA GLY A 151 8.42 -8.80 12.65
C GLY A 151 8.02 -7.72 11.65
N ASN A 152 8.52 -7.84 10.41
CA ASN A 152 8.12 -6.97 9.30
C ASN A 152 8.11 -7.72 7.97
N GLY A 153 7.45 -7.14 6.97
CA GLY A 153 7.27 -7.76 5.64
C GLY A 153 8.51 -7.77 4.75
N GLY A 154 9.69 -7.43 5.29
CA GLY A 154 10.96 -7.42 4.56
C GLY A 154 11.61 -6.04 4.46
N PRO A 155 12.85 -5.96 3.98
CA PRO A 155 13.63 -4.73 3.89
C PRO A 155 12.90 -3.66 3.07
N GLY A 156 12.90 -2.40 3.53
CA GLY A 156 12.32 -1.26 2.82
C GLY A 156 10.79 -1.17 2.86
N THR A 157 10.08 -2.15 3.44
CA THR A 157 8.64 -2.02 3.68
C THR A 157 8.34 -0.94 4.70
N THR A 158 7.12 -0.38 4.67
CA THR A 158 6.69 0.63 5.65
C THR A 158 6.79 0.11 7.08
N ALA A 159 6.48 -1.16 7.32
CA ALA A 159 6.65 -1.80 8.62
C ALA A 159 8.11 -1.78 9.09
N HIS A 160 9.05 -2.20 8.22
CA HIS A 160 10.50 -2.17 8.53
C HIS A 160 10.98 -0.75 8.86
N LEU A 161 10.64 0.23 8.01
CA LEU A 161 11.07 1.62 8.20
C LEU A 161 10.46 2.25 9.46
N SER A 162 9.19 1.94 9.74
CA SER A 162 8.49 2.40 10.95
C SER A 162 9.11 1.84 12.22
N GLN A 163 9.51 0.57 12.22
CA GLN A 163 10.20 -0.05 13.34
C GLN A 163 11.58 0.59 13.56
N ALA A 164 12.35 0.79 12.50
CA ALA A 164 13.66 1.45 12.59
C ALA A 164 13.53 2.90 13.12
N LEU A 165 12.52 3.64 12.63
CA LEU A 165 12.22 4.99 13.13
C LEU A 165 11.83 4.96 14.62
N PHE A 166 10.93 4.07 15.00
CA PHE A 166 10.50 3.91 16.40
C PHE A 166 11.69 3.63 17.33
N LEU A 167 12.51 2.64 16.99
CA LEU A 167 13.70 2.29 17.79
C LEU A 167 14.67 3.47 17.91
N ASN A 168 14.86 4.22 16.82
CA ASN A 168 15.71 5.41 16.85
C ASN A 168 15.14 6.51 17.76
N ILE A 169 13.82 6.75 17.74
CA ILE A 169 13.17 7.74 18.62
C ILE A 169 13.30 7.35 20.08
N VAL A 170 12.93 6.11 20.42
CA VAL A 170 12.91 5.66 21.83
C VAL A 170 14.28 5.27 22.37
N LYS A 171 15.35 5.31 21.53
CA LYS A 171 16.71 4.92 21.89
C LYS A 171 16.76 3.56 22.60
N ALA A 172 16.09 2.58 22.00
CA ALA A 172 16.06 1.20 22.48
C ALA A 172 16.43 0.24 21.35
N ASP A 173 16.76 -1.01 21.69
CA ASP A 173 17.19 -2.04 20.73
C ASP A 173 16.23 -3.23 20.71
N ALA A 174 15.95 -3.72 19.49
CA ALA A 174 15.13 -4.91 19.22
C ALA A 174 15.64 -5.62 17.96
N GLN A 175 15.37 -6.92 17.84
CA GLN A 175 15.62 -7.68 16.62
C GLN A 175 14.52 -7.40 15.59
N LEU A 176 14.89 -6.93 14.40
CA LEU A 176 13.96 -6.76 13.28
C LEU A 176 13.94 -8.05 12.45
N ILE A 177 12.92 -8.87 12.66
CA ILE A 177 12.76 -10.15 11.97
C ILE A 177 12.07 -9.94 10.64
N GLN A 178 12.78 -10.21 9.56
CA GLN A 178 12.33 -9.94 8.20
C GLN A 178 11.69 -11.17 7.58
N TYR A 179 10.46 -10.99 7.07
CA TYR A 179 9.68 -12.01 6.38
C TYR A 179 9.51 -11.67 4.90
N ARG A 180 9.01 -12.61 4.12
CA ARG A 180 8.63 -12.38 2.72
C ARG A 180 7.17 -11.92 2.63
N GLY A 181 6.87 -10.73 3.21
CA GLY A 181 5.54 -10.13 3.27
C GLY A 181 4.91 -10.20 4.67
N THR A 182 3.79 -9.48 4.86
CA THR A 182 3.15 -9.30 6.18
C THR A 182 2.39 -10.55 6.65
N GLY A 183 1.80 -11.34 5.74
CA GLY A 183 0.98 -12.50 6.12
C GLY A 183 1.65 -13.46 7.12
N PRO A 184 2.86 -13.98 6.87
CA PRO A 184 3.61 -14.83 7.82
C PRO A 184 3.90 -14.12 9.15
N VAL A 185 4.18 -12.81 9.13
CA VAL A 185 4.42 -12.01 10.36
C VAL A 185 3.20 -12.07 11.28
N LEU A 186 2.00 -11.89 10.71
CA LEU A 186 0.76 -11.92 11.48
C LEU A 186 0.54 -13.28 12.16
N ALA A 187 0.84 -14.37 11.45
CA ALA A 187 0.75 -15.71 12.02
C ALA A 187 1.69 -15.88 13.24
N ASP A 188 2.93 -15.39 13.13
CA ASP A 188 3.93 -15.52 14.18
C ASP A 188 3.67 -14.58 15.36
N VAL A 189 3.11 -13.39 15.15
CA VAL A 189 2.61 -12.54 16.25
C VAL A 189 1.48 -13.23 17.01
N MET A 190 0.50 -13.78 16.30
CA MET A 190 -0.64 -14.47 16.90
C MET A 190 -0.23 -15.73 17.69
N SER A 191 0.75 -16.47 17.17
CA SER A 191 1.28 -17.68 17.84
C SER A 191 2.28 -17.36 18.98
N GLY A 192 2.81 -16.12 19.03
CA GLY A 192 3.81 -15.70 20.01
C GLY A 192 5.24 -16.13 19.67
N VAL A 193 5.52 -16.45 18.42
CA VAL A 193 6.87 -16.70 17.90
C VAL A 193 7.69 -15.42 17.87
N ILE A 194 7.04 -14.29 17.56
CA ILE A 194 7.61 -12.95 17.69
C ILE A 194 6.77 -12.09 18.63
N ASP A 195 7.39 -11.07 19.22
CA ASP A 195 6.80 -10.27 20.28
C ASP A 195 5.83 -9.20 19.74
N GLY A 196 6.08 -8.68 18.55
CA GLY A 196 5.21 -7.64 18.01
C GLY A 196 5.52 -7.22 16.57
N ILE A 197 4.74 -6.24 16.11
CA ILE A 197 4.79 -5.67 14.77
C ILE A 197 4.35 -4.20 14.83
N ILE A 198 4.93 -3.35 13.96
CA ILE A 198 4.33 -2.08 13.56
C ILE A 198 3.87 -2.22 12.12
N ASP A 199 2.58 -2.07 11.85
CA ASP A 199 2.03 -2.05 10.49
C ASP A 199 0.78 -1.14 10.44
N GLN A 200 0.21 -0.98 9.26
CA GLN A 200 -0.95 -0.11 9.03
C GLN A 200 -2.22 -0.69 9.70
N THR A 201 -3.14 0.20 10.08
CA THR A 201 -4.42 -0.18 10.74
C THR A 201 -5.20 -1.22 9.96
N VAL A 202 -5.25 -1.14 8.63
CA VAL A 202 -5.95 -2.12 7.75
C VAL A 202 -5.54 -3.56 8.05
N THR A 203 -4.27 -3.77 8.42
CA THR A 203 -3.72 -5.10 8.71
C THR A 203 -3.92 -5.50 10.16
N LEU A 204 -3.77 -4.58 11.12
CA LEU A 204 -3.68 -4.90 12.54
C LEU A 204 -5.01 -4.71 13.29
N MET A 205 -5.91 -3.86 12.82
CA MET A 205 -7.22 -3.67 13.44
C MET A 205 -8.02 -4.97 13.53
N PRO A 206 -8.12 -5.82 12.48
CA PRO A 206 -8.83 -7.09 12.57
C PRO A 206 -8.25 -8.04 13.62
N LEU A 207 -6.93 -8.01 13.85
CA LEU A 207 -6.29 -8.84 14.87
C LEU A 207 -6.62 -8.35 16.28
N HIS A 208 -6.62 -7.04 16.48
CA HIS A 208 -6.99 -6.43 17.74
C HIS A 208 -8.47 -6.68 18.08
N THR A 209 -9.36 -6.40 17.13
CA THR A 209 -10.82 -6.58 17.31
C THR A 209 -11.19 -8.04 17.60
N SER A 210 -10.52 -8.99 16.93
CA SER A 210 -10.71 -10.43 17.17
C SER A 210 -9.91 -10.95 18.38
N LYS A 211 -9.23 -10.07 19.14
CA LYS A 211 -8.40 -10.41 20.30
C LYS A 211 -7.27 -11.42 20.01
N ARG A 212 -6.80 -11.48 18.78
CA ARG A 212 -5.70 -12.38 18.37
C ARG A 212 -4.31 -11.77 18.56
N ALA A 213 -4.22 -10.44 18.62
CA ALA A 213 -3.07 -9.68 19.05
C ALA A 213 -3.55 -8.42 19.78
N HIS A 214 -2.69 -7.79 20.56
CA HIS A 214 -3.02 -6.62 21.35
C HIS A 214 -2.38 -5.37 20.74
N ALA A 215 -3.20 -4.44 20.21
CA ALA A 215 -2.73 -3.13 19.78
C ALA A 215 -2.47 -2.24 21.00
N ILE A 216 -1.28 -1.65 21.08
CA ILE A 216 -0.83 -0.86 22.25
C ILE A 216 -0.57 0.61 21.93
N ALA A 217 -0.52 0.99 20.65
CA ALA A 217 -0.43 2.39 20.25
C ALA A 217 -0.82 2.60 18.78
N VAL A 218 -1.42 3.77 18.46
CA VAL A 218 -1.71 4.22 17.11
C VAL A 218 -0.97 5.53 16.81
N SER A 219 -0.43 5.68 15.59
CA SER A 219 0.42 6.80 15.19
C SER A 219 -0.36 8.03 14.70
N THR A 220 -1.41 8.39 15.39
CA THR A 220 -2.21 9.59 15.11
C THR A 220 -2.18 10.55 16.29
N PRO A 221 -2.39 11.86 16.08
CA PRO A 221 -2.43 12.83 17.19
C PRO A 221 -3.58 12.58 18.18
N ARG A 222 -4.62 11.87 17.73
CA ARG A 222 -5.79 11.47 18.55
C ARG A 222 -6.12 10.02 18.28
N ARG A 223 -6.76 9.34 19.23
CA ARG A 223 -7.28 7.99 19.03
C ARG A 223 -8.22 7.94 17.84
N ILE A 224 -8.21 6.83 17.12
CA ILE A 224 -9.10 6.62 15.97
C ILE A 224 -10.41 5.99 16.41
N ALA A 225 -11.49 6.35 15.73
CA ALA A 225 -12.85 5.88 16.10
C ALA A 225 -13.00 4.36 16.01
N GLN A 226 -12.26 3.72 15.10
CA GLN A 226 -12.29 2.28 14.89
C GLN A 226 -11.57 1.48 16.00
N MET A 227 -10.70 2.14 16.78
CA MET A 227 -9.92 1.53 17.87
C MET A 227 -9.87 2.51 19.07
N PRO A 228 -11.01 2.84 19.69
CA PRO A 228 -11.11 3.90 20.70
C PRO A 228 -10.40 3.56 22.02
N ASP A 229 -10.21 2.28 22.28
CA ASP A 229 -9.48 1.74 23.43
C ASP A 229 -7.95 1.76 23.24
N VAL A 230 -7.45 1.93 22.02
CA VAL A 230 -6.01 1.97 21.73
C VAL A 230 -5.48 3.40 21.91
N PRO A 231 -4.51 3.63 22.81
CA PRO A 231 -3.91 4.95 23.00
C PRO A 231 -3.05 5.35 21.79
N THR A 232 -2.75 6.64 21.70
CA THR A 232 -1.79 7.13 20.71
C THR A 232 -0.35 6.89 21.16
N PHE A 233 0.62 6.94 20.23
CA PHE A 233 2.04 6.94 20.61
C PHE A 233 2.37 8.13 21.54
N ALA A 234 1.73 9.28 21.31
CA ALA A 234 1.90 10.46 22.16
C ALA A 234 1.41 10.22 23.61
N GLU A 235 0.23 9.60 23.79
CA GLU A 235 -0.27 9.18 25.11
C GLU A 235 0.65 8.14 25.78
N GLY A 236 1.33 7.33 24.98
CA GLY A 236 2.34 6.37 25.43
C GLY A 236 3.75 6.95 25.65
N GLY A 237 3.91 8.28 25.55
CA GLY A 237 5.19 8.98 25.80
C GLY A 237 6.14 9.07 24.60
N VAL A 238 5.63 8.88 23.37
CA VAL A 238 6.40 8.96 22.12
C VAL A 238 5.71 9.89 21.11
N PRO A 239 5.55 11.20 21.42
CA PRO A 239 4.82 12.13 20.56
C PRO A 239 5.48 12.35 19.18
N GLU A 240 6.79 12.08 19.05
CA GLU A 240 7.52 12.22 17.79
C GLU A 240 7.16 11.14 16.76
N PHE A 241 6.46 10.06 17.16
CA PHE A 241 6.02 9.02 16.26
C PHE A 241 4.62 9.30 15.69
N ASP A 242 4.49 10.38 14.90
CA ASP A 242 3.29 10.70 14.08
C ASP A 242 3.58 10.28 12.64
N LEU A 243 3.16 9.07 12.28
CA LEU A 243 3.44 8.48 10.97
C LEU A 243 2.18 7.94 10.33
N ARG A 244 1.83 8.49 9.18
CA ARG A 244 0.70 8.06 8.35
C ARG A 244 1.18 7.73 6.95
N ILE A 245 0.77 6.59 6.44
CA ILE A 245 1.23 6.06 5.15
C ILE A 245 0.20 6.36 4.08
N TRP A 246 0.55 7.19 3.10
CA TRP A 246 -0.28 7.32 1.92
C TRP A 246 -0.17 6.07 1.04
N ASN A 247 -1.28 5.68 0.43
CA ASN A 247 -1.38 4.58 -0.53
C ASN A 247 -2.05 5.12 -1.80
N GLY A 248 -1.57 4.73 -2.98
CA GLY A 248 -2.09 5.28 -4.23
C GLY A 248 -1.68 4.52 -5.48
N PHE A 249 -2.37 4.85 -6.57
CA PHE A 249 -2.13 4.30 -7.90
C PHE A 249 -1.16 5.15 -8.70
N LEU A 250 -0.29 4.46 -9.43
CA LEU A 250 0.74 5.00 -10.29
C LEU A 250 0.67 4.30 -11.66
N ALA A 251 1.01 5.03 -12.71
CA ALA A 251 1.11 4.53 -14.07
C ALA A 251 2.54 4.73 -14.60
N PRO A 252 2.93 4.08 -15.70
CA PRO A 252 4.18 4.40 -16.38
C PRO A 252 4.22 5.86 -16.82
N LYS A 253 5.41 6.47 -16.80
CA LYS A 253 5.61 7.80 -17.36
C LYS A 253 5.21 7.81 -18.84
N GLY A 254 4.54 8.87 -19.28
CA GLY A 254 4.04 8.98 -20.66
C GLY A 254 2.62 8.45 -20.86
N THR A 255 1.96 7.88 -19.85
CA THR A 255 0.53 7.54 -19.93
C THR A 255 -0.28 8.80 -20.27
N PRO A 256 -1.16 8.78 -21.31
CA PRO A 256 -1.88 9.94 -21.77
C PRO A 256 -2.78 10.55 -20.68
N ARG A 257 -2.79 11.86 -20.58
CA ARG A 257 -3.56 12.59 -19.55
C ARG A 257 -5.04 12.21 -19.51
N PRO A 258 -5.78 12.05 -20.63
CA PRO A 258 -7.17 11.62 -20.59
C PRO A 258 -7.38 10.24 -19.97
N VAL A 259 -6.40 9.34 -20.14
CA VAL A 259 -6.41 7.99 -19.51
C VAL A 259 -6.21 8.10 -18.01
N LEU A 260 -5.23 8.92 -17.57
CA LEU A 260 -4.99 9.17 -16.14
C LEU A 260 -6.23 9.77 -15.47
N GLU A 261 -6.86 10.77 -16.11
CA GLU A 261 -8.09 11.42 -15.61
C GLU A 261 -9.26 10.43 -15.53
N ARG A 262 -9.42 9.56 -16.53
CA ARG A 262 -10.46 8.51 -16.53
C ARG A 262 -10.25 7.51 -15.39
N LEU A 263 -9.01 7.07 -15.17
CA LEU A 263 -8.65 6.17 -14.08
C LEU A 263 -8.86 6.85 -12.73
N ALA A 264 -8.38 8.08 -12.55
CA ALA A 264 -8.54 8.84 -11.32
C ALA A 264 -10.03 9.02 -10.96
N ALA A 265 -10.88 9.38 -11.92
CA ALA A 265 -12.31 9.51 -11.72
C ALA A 265 -12.97 8.18 -11.31
N ALA A 266 -12.58 7.07 -11.94
CA ALA A 266 -13.08 5.74 -11.58
C ALA A 266 -12.63 5.32 -10.18
N ILE A 267 -11.37 5.57 -9.81
CA ILE A 267 -10.85 5.30 -8.46
C ILE A 267 -11.59 6.15 -7.42
N SER A 268 -11.78 7.45 -7.67
CA SER A 268 -12.55 8.34 -6.78
C SER A 268 -13.97 7.80 -6.57
N GLN A 269 -14.63 7.36 -7.64
CA GLN A 269 -15.97 6.79 -7.54
C GLN A 269 -16.02 5.54 -6.64
N VAL A 270 -14.97 4.70 -6.66
CA VAL A 270 -14.87 3.53 -5.77
C VAL A 270 -14.67 3.97 -4.32
N ILE A 271 -13.67 4.82 -4.05
CA ILE A 271 -13.31 5.19 -2.66
C ILE A 271 -14.39 6.05 -1.99
N ASP A 272 -15.22 6.74 -2.78
CA ASP A 272 -16.36 7.53 -2.27
C ASP A 272 -17.63 6.70 -2.10
N SER A 273 -17.66 5.46 -2.59
CA SER A 273 -18.84 4.60 -2.49
C SER A 273 -19.12 4.19 -1.04
N PRO A 274 -20.41 4.05 -0.65
CA PRO A 274 -20.78 3.57 0.67
C PRO A 274 -20.18 2.18 0.99
N GLU A 275 -20.15 1.29 -0.01
CA GLU A 275 -19.62 -0.07 0.13
C GLU A 275 -18.13 -0.08 0.49
N TYR A 276 -17.32 0.81 -0.13
CA TYR A 276 -15.91 0.92 0.18
C TYR A 276 -15.69 1.51 1.58
N LYS A 277 -16.39 2.60 1.90
CA LYS A 277 -16.32 3.25 3.22
C LYS A 277 -16.67 2.28 4.33
N GLU A 278 -17.77 1.54 4.20
CA GLU A 278 -18.15 0.53 5.18
C GLU A 278 -17.10 -0.58 5.38
N ARG A 279 -16.41 -1.00 4.31
CA ARG A 279 -15.35 -2.01 4.37
C ARG A 279 -14.06 -1.51 5.03
N VAL A 280 -13.76 -0.23 4.90
CA VAL A 280 -12.54 0.38 5.47
C VAL A 280 -12.77 0.83 6.91
N GLU A 281 -14.02 1.10 7.29
CA GLU A 281 -14.41 1.50 8.65
C GLU A 281 -14.62 0.31 9.59
N LYS A 282 -14.86 -0.89 9.06
CA LYS A 282 -14.97 -2.17 9.79
C LYS A 282 -13.66 -2.93 9.82
#